data_071e0138695fe202b8c0e3c2bef9c03c
#
_entry.id   071e0138695fe202b8c0e3c2bef9c03c
#
_cell.length_a   1.000
_cell.length_b   1.000
_cell.length_c   1.000
_cell.angle_alpha   90.00
_cell.angle_beta   90.00
_cell.angle_gamma   90.00
#
_symmetry.space_group_name_H-M   'P 1'
#
loop_
_entity.id
_entity.type
_entity.pdbx_description
1 polymer ?
#
loop_
_entity_poly.entity_id
_entity_poly.type
_entity_poly.pdbx_seq_one_letter_code
_entity_poly.pdbx_strand_id
1 'polypeptide(L)'
;MNKDHLIIFDTTLRDGEQSPGASMDIEEKIQIANALSDLNVDVIEAGFPIASNGDYSAVKEIADSISNSRICALARALEKDILRAADALKNAKYSRIHTFIATSPIHMEMKLKMTPEEVIKNAINAVKMARDHVEDVEFSPEDAGRSDFNFLCKIIEKVIDAGASTINIPDTVGYNLPHQFGDLISRIIDNVPNSNDAIFSVHCHNDLGLAVSNSLSSVLNGARQVECTINGLGERAGNAALEEIVMTVKTRRDIFSCDTRINTKKIMNCSRLVSSITGFPVQPNKAIVGKNAFAHESGI
;
A
#
# COMPACT_ATOMS: atom_id res chain seq x y z
N MET A 1 -19.39 6.42 19.92
CA MET A 1 -19.43 5.48 18.78
C MET A 1 -17.99 5.06 18.47
N ASN A 2 -17.72 3.76 18.48
CA ASN A 2 -16.43 3.30 17.95
C ASN A 2 -16.39 3.71 16.47
N LYS A 3 -15.40 4.51 16.10
CA LYS A 3 -15.16 4.82 14.68
C LYS A 3 -14.54 3.60 14.02
N ASP A 4 -14.89 3.39 12.75
CA ASP A 4 -14.22 2.38 11.94
C ASP A 4 -12.71 2.64 11.92
N HIS A 5 -11.92 1.58 11.92
CA HIS A 5 -10.49 1.69 11.81
C HIS A 5 -10.07 1.82 10.35
N LEU A 6 -9.34 2.88 10.02
CA LEU A 6 -8.64 3.03 8.75
C LEU A 6 -7.22 2.47 8.91
N ILE A 7 -6.95 1.38 8.23
CA ILE A 7 -5.65 0.72 8.21
C ILE A 7 -4.68 1.58 7.39
N ILE A 8 -3.55 1.92 7.98
CA ILE A 8 -2.44 2.57 7.30
C ILE A 8 -1.39 1.52 6.94
N PHE A 9 -1.25 1.31 5.65
CA PHE A 9 -0.26 0.42 5.06
C PHE A 9 0.88 1.28 4.51
N ASP A 10 2.07 1.15 5.09
CA ASP A 10 3.24 1.89 4.63
C ASP A 10 4.09 1.04 3.69
N THR A 11 4.36 1.56 2.50
CA THR A 11 5.21 0.92 1.48
C THR A 11 6.50 1.72 1.22
N THR A 12 6.96 2.52 2.17
CA THR A 12 8.22 3.29 2.05
C THR A 12 9.41 2.40 1.76
N LEU A 13 9.47 1.21 2.40
CA LEU A 13 10.57 0.25 2.26
C LEU A 13 10.46 -0.65 1.00
N ARG A 14 9.38 -0.56 0.24
CA ARG A 14 9.22 -1.29 -1.02
C ARG A 14 9.04 -0.35 -2.19
N ASP A 15 7.87 0.31 -2.34
CA ASP A 15 7.59 1.24 -3.44
C ASP A 15 8.40 2.53 -3.31
N GLY A 16 8.57 3.02 -2.07
CA GLY A 16 9.42 4.15 -1.79
C GLY A 16 10.87 3.95 -2.27
N GLU A 17 11.42 2.76 -2.07
CA GLU A 17 12.77 2.41 -2.51
C GLU A 17 12.91 2.29 -4.03
N GLN A 18 11.81 2.12 -4.77
CA GLN A 18 11.83 2.12 -6.23
C GLN A 18 12.08 3.51 -6.84
N SER A 19 12.05 4.56 -6.02
CA SER A 19 12.53 5.89 -6.46
C SER A 19 14.01 5.84 -6.83
N PRO A 20 14.42 6.30 -8.03
CA PRO A 20 15.83 6.34 -8.40
C PRO A 20 16.67 7.13 -7.38
N GLY A 21 17.64 6.48 -6.76
CA GLY A 21 18.51 7.08 -5.73
C GLY A 21 18.04 6.91 -4.28
N ALA A 22 16.89 6.26 -4.03
CA ALA A 22 16.40 5.99 -2.68
C ALA A 22 16.82 4.62 -2.13
N SER A 23 17.81 3.96 -2.73
CA SER A 23 18.30 2.67 -2.26
C SER A 23 18.82 2.74 -0.83
N MET A 24 18.43 1.77 -0.02
CA MET A 24 18.78 1.68 1.41
C MET A 24 19.51 0.37 1.70
N ASP A 25 20.45 0.42 2.61
CA ASP A 25 21.04 -0.80 3.16
C ASP A 25 20.10 -1.47 4.21
N ILE A 26 20.49 -2.64 4.69
CA ILE A 26 19.65 -3.41 5.64
C ILE A 26 19.49 -2.65 6.96
N GLU A 27 20.56 -2.02 7.48
CA GLU A 27 20.51 -1.29 8.74
C GLU A 27 19.61 -0.04 8.63
N GLU A 28 19.66 0.66 7.52
CA GLU A 28 18.79 1.79 7.21
C GLU A 28 17.32 1.36 7.12
N LYS A 29 17.02 0.23 6.44
CA LYS A 29 15.67 -0.35 6.38
C LYS A 29 15.13 -0.70 7.77
N ILE A 30 15.96 -1.30 8.63
CA ILE A 30 15.58 -1.63 10.01
C ILE A 30 15.31 -0.35 10.82
N GLN A 31 16.12 0.70 10.67
CA GLN A 31 15.87 1.98 11.34
C GLN A 31 14.52 2.59 10.94
N ILE A 32 14.20 2.59 9.65
CA ILE A 32 12.91 3.09 9.16
C ILE A 32 11.76 2.19 9.64
N ALA A 33 11.89 0.85 9.57
CA ALA A 33 10.89 -0.09 10.07
C ALA A 33 10.56 0.14 11.55
N ASN A 34 11.58 0.36 12.39
CA ASN A 34 11.40 0.71 13.80
C ASN A 34 10.64 2.04 13.97
N ALA A 35 11.00 3.06 13.19
CA ALA A 35 10.31 4.36 13.24
C ALA A 35 8.85 4.25 12.79
N LEU A 36 8.54 3.45 11.77
CA LEU A 36 7.18 3.14 11.32
C LEU A 36 6.38 2.37 12.38
N SER A 37 6.98 1.37 13.02
CA SER A 37 6.38 0.63 14.13
C SER A 37 6.09 1.55 15.32
N ASP A 38 7.00 2.43 15.67
CA ASP A 38 6.87 3.44 16.69
C ASP A 38 5.80 4.50 16.37
N LEU A 39 5.60 4.78 15.08
CA LEU A 39 4.53 5.63 14.57
C LEU A 39 3.15 4.94 14.69
N ASN A 40 3.11 3.65 15.02
CA ASN A 40 1.95 2.77 15.03
C ASN A 40 1.33 2.56 13.63
N VAL A 41 2.16 2.38 12.62
CA VAL A 41 1.69 1.93 11.30
C VAL A 41 1.09 0.52 11.45
N ASP A 42 -0.03 0.27 10.78
CA ASP A 42 -0.73 -1.02 10.88
C ASP A 42 0.02 -2.12 10.13
N VAL A 43 0.42 -1.84 8.91
CA VAL A 43 1.14 -2.76 8.02
C VAL A 43 2.37 -2.08 7.44
N ILE A 44 3.51 -2.73 7.53
CA ILE A 44 4.78 -2.29 6.92
C ILE A 44 5.13 -3.26 5.80
N GLU A 45 5.10 -2.80 4.56
CA GLU A 45 5.59 -3.57 3.43
C GLU A 45 7.11 -3.45 3.37
N ALA A 46 7.77 -4.49 3.87
CA ALA A 46 9.20 -4.46 4.16
C ALA A 46 10.09 -4.65 2.92
N GLY A 47 9.52 -5.12 1.80
CA GLY A 47 10.25 -5.29 0.55
C GLY A 47 9.71 -6.37 -0.36
N PHE A 48 10.55 -6.75 -1.35
CA PHE A 48 10.25 -7.75 -2.37
C PHE A 48 11.31 -8.87 -2.35
N PRO A 49 11.13 -9.92 -1.53
CA PRO A 49 12.17 -10.91 -1.22
C PRO A 49 12.78 -11.66 -2.40
N ILE A 50 12.06 -11.75 -3.52
CA ILE A 50 12.56 -12.42 -4.74
C ILE A 50 13.49 -11.52 -5.55
N ALA A 51 13.47 -10.20 -5.36
CA ALA A 51 14.25 -9.26 -6.16
C ALA A 51 15.75 -9.46 -5.96
N SER A 52 16.19 -9.67 -4.72
CA SER A 52 17.60 -9.91 -4.38
C SER A 52 17.75 -10.67 -3.05
N ASN A 53 18.96 -11.15 -2.77
CA ASN A 53 19.29 -11.71 -1.45
C ASN A 53 19.30 -10.61 -0.37
N GLY A 54 19.65 -9.36 -0.72
CA GLY A 54 19.60 -8.22 0.19
C GLY A 54 18.17 -7.92 0.62
N ASP A 55 17.22 -7.86 -0.33
CA ASP A 55 15.80 -7.66 -0.03
C ASP A 55 15.24 -8.78 0.83
N TYR A 56 15.59 -10.02 0.51
CA TYR A 56 15.21 -11.18 1.34
C TYR A 56 15.71 -11.03 2.78
N SER A 57 16.99 -10.69 2.97
CA SER A 57 17.58 -10.54 4.29
C SER A 57 16.95 -9.39 5.06
N ALA A 58 16.71 -8.24 4.40
CA ALA A 58 16.07 -7.08 5.01
C ALA A 58 14.64 -7.42 5.49
N VAL A 59 13.81 -8.05 4.63
CA VAL A 59 12.46 -8.45 5.02
C VAL A 59 12.49 -9.42 6.19
N LYS A 60 13.41 -10.40 6.18
CA LYS A 60 13.55 -11.38 7.25
C LYS A 60 13.96 -10.73 8.58
N GLU A 61 14.95 -9.85 8.59
CA GLU A 61 15.39 -9.17 9.80
C GLU A 61 14.32 -8.23 10.37
N ILE A 62 13.57 -7.53 9.51
CA ILE A 62 12.42 -6.73 9.92
C ILE A 62 11.34 -7.62 10.53
N ALA A 63 11.04 -8.77 9.89
CA ALA A 63 10.05 -9.72 10.39
C ALA A 63 10.44 -10.31 11.76
N ASP A 64 11.73 -10.54 11.99
CA ASP A 64 12.25 -11.06 13.25
C ASP A 64 12.23 -10.00 14.38
N SER A 65 12.30 -8.71 14.06
CA SER A 65 12.48 -7.63 15.04
C SER A 65 11.19 -6.86 15.39
N ILE A 66 10.26 -6.70 14.44
CA ILE A 66 9.06 -5.87 14.62
C ILE A 66 7.89 -6.73 15.12
N SER A 67 7.23 -6.29 16.19
CA SER A 67 6.10 -7.02 16.80
C SER A 67 4.80 -6.21 16.93
N ASN A 68 4.84 -4.89 16.72
CA ASN A 68 3.69 -3.99 16.90
C ASN A 68 2.96 -3.67 15.61
N SER A 69 3.56 -3.96 14.48
CA SER A 69 2.98 -3.81 13.14
C SER A 69 2.97 -5.17 12.44
N ARG A 70 2.05 -5.35 11.50
CA ARG A 70 2.07 -6.50 10.60
C ARG A 70 3.14 -6.29 9.56
N ILE A 71 3.98 -7.30 9.31
CA ILE A 71 5.02 -7.24 8.29
C ILE A 71 4.50 -7.89 7.02
N CYS A 72 4.59 -7.14 5.92
CA CYS A 72 4.14 -7.55 4.61
C CYS A 72 5.33 -7.74 3.68
N ALA A 73 5.25 -8.72 2.80
CA ALA A 73 6.18 -8.93 1.71
C ALA A 73 5.43 -9.04 0.38
N LEU A 74 5.97 -8.34 -0.65
CA LEU A 74 5.42 -8.39 -1.99
C LEU A 74 5.84 -9.69 -2.69
N ALA A 75 4.93 -10.26 -3.48
CA ALA A 75 5.16 -11.45 -4.31
C ALA A 75 4.32 -11.37 -5.59
N ARG A 76 4.93 -11.57 -6.75
CA ARG A 76 4.14 -11.80 -7.97
C ARG A 76 3.31 -13.09 -7.80
N ALA A 77 2.25 -13.23 -8.61
CA ALA A 77 1.45 -14.45 -8.67
C ALA A 77 2.23 -15.65 -9.27
N LEU A 78 3.39 -15.94 -8.68
CA LEU A 78 4.33 -17.00 -9.05
C LEU A 78 4.75 -17.78 -7.80
N GLU A 79 4.77 -19.10 -7.91
CA GLU A 79 5.13 -20.00 -6.81
C GLU A 79 6.45 -19.62 -6.10
N LYS A 80 7.49 -19.38 -6.88
CA LYS A 80 8.82 -19.03 -6.33
C LYS A 80 8.81 -17.74 -5.52
N ASP A 81 8.04 -16.75 -5.94
CA ASP A 81 7.94 -15.46 -5.28
C ASP A 81 7.21 -15.62 -3.93
N ILE A 82 6.09 -16.36 -3.96
CA ILE A 82 5.26 -16.59 -2.77
C ILE A 82 6.02 -17.41 -1.72
N LEU A 83 6.69 -18.49 -2.13
CA LEU A 83 7.50 -19.30 -1.22
C LEU A 83 8.66 -18.50 -0.62
N ARG A 84 9.30 -17.64 -1.42
CA ARG A 84 10.38 -16.76 -0.93
C ARG A 84 9.88 -15.72 0.08
N ALA A 85 8.70 -15.16 -0.17
CA ALA A 85 8.05 -14.23 0.76
C ALA A 85 7.64 -14.94 2.06
N ALA A 86 7.03 -16.11 1.96
CA ALA A 86 6.64 -16.92 3.11
C ALA A 86 7.84 -17.28 3.99
N ASP A 87 8.96 -17.68 3.39
CA ASP A 87 10.18 -18.01 4.13
C ASP A 87 10.78 -16.78 4.85
N ALA A 88 10.81 -15.62 4.19
CA ALA A 88 11.26 -14.38 4.80
C ALA A 88 10.38 -13.92 5.98
N LEU A 89 9.09 -14.19 5.92
CA LEU A 89 8.10 -13.79 6.95
C LEU A 89 7.91 -14.83 8.07
N LYS A 90 8.60 -15.96 8.01
CA LYS A 90 8.35 -17.14 8.87
C LYS A 90 8.29 -16.84 10.38
N ASN A 91 9.10 -15.91 10.84
CA ASN A 91 9.20 -15.56 12.26
C ASN A 91 8.40 -14.30 12.62
N ALA A 92 7.75 -13.64 11.66
CA ALA A 92 6.95 -12.46 11.94
C ALA A 92 5.79 -12.82 12.88
N LYS A 93 5.59 -12.00 13.93
CA LYS A 93 4.46 -12.17 14.85
C LYS A 93 3.11 -12.03 14.14
N TYR A 94 3.03 -11.10 13.21
CA TYR A 94 1.89 -10.87 12.33
C TYR A 94 2.45 -10.69 10.92
N SER A 95 2.09 -11.60 10.01
CA SER A 95 2.59 -11.60 8.64
C SER A 95 1.46 -11.38 7.64
N ARG A 96 1.83 -10.81 6.48
CA ARG A 96 0.97 -10.69 5.29
C ARG A 96 1.80 -10.98 4.05
N ILE A 97 1.24 -11.74 3.12
CA ILE A 97 1.77 -11.82 1.75
C ILE A 97 0.88 -10.95 0.87
N HIS A 98 1.49 -9.99 0.17
CA HIS A 98 0.84 -9.16 -0.82
C HIS A 98 1.17 -9.72 -2.20
N THR A 99 0.19 -10.33 -2.87
CA THR A 99 0.40 -10.86 -4.23
C THR A 99 -0.38 -10.08 -5.26
N PHE A 100 0.13 -10.02 -6.49
CA PHE A 100 -0.46 -9.23 -7.56
C PHE A 100 -0.29 -9.87 -8.93
N ILE A 101 -1.20 -9.54 -9.83
CA ILE A 101 -1.10 -9.82 -11.26
C ILE A 101 -1.81 -8.71 -12.04
N ALA A 102 -1.29 -8.35 -13.21
CA ALA A 102 -1.88 -7.28 -14.01
C ALA A 102 -3.21 -7.72 -14.63
N THR A 103 -4.16 -6.79 -14.66
CA THR A 103 -5.55 -7.03 -15.10
C THR A 103 -6.01 -6.14 -16.24
N SER A 104 -5.24 -5.11 -16.61
CA SER A 104 -5.59 -4.29 -17.77
C SER A 104 -5.33 -5.04 -19.09
N PRO A 105 -6.16 -4.82 -20.12
CA PRO A 105 -6.03 -5.50 -21.41
C PRO A 105 -4.63 -5.37 -22.01
N ILE A 106 -4.06 -4.17 -21.96
CA ILE A 106 -2.71 -3.93 -22.50
C ILE A 106 -1.65 -4.77 -21.77
N HIS A 107 -1.74 -4.93 -20.44
CA HIS A 107 -0.77 -5.73 -19.71
C HIS A 107 -0.99 -7.22 -19.89
N MET A 108 -2.24 -7.69 -19.95
CA MET A 108 -2.54 -9.09 -20.21
C MET A 108 -1.99 -9.52 -21.57
N GLU A 109 -2.19 -8.70 -22.61
CA GLU A 109 -1.77 -8.99 -23.98
C GLU A 109 -0.25 -8.84 -24.18
N MET A 110 0.32 -7.69 -23.77
CA MET A 110 1.71 -7.32 -24.12
C MET A 110 2.75 -7.82 -23.09
N LYS A 111 2.41 -7.79 -21.81
CA LYS A 111 3.33 -8.13 -20.69
C LYS A 111 3.21 -9.59 -20.29
N LEU A 112 2.00 -10.05 -19.99
CA LEU A 112 1.76 -11.39 -19.48
C LEU A 112 1.61 -12.42 -20.61
N LYS A 113 1.06 -12.02 -21.76
CA LYS A 113 0.70 -12.90 -22.89
C LYS A 113 -0.24 -14.02 -22.43
N MET A 114 -1.24 -13.65 -21.63
CA MET A 114 -2.23 -14.53 -21.01
C MET A 114 -3.64 -14.10 -21.38
N THR A 115 -4.53 -15.08 -21.50
CA THR A 115 -5.97 -14.83 -21.58
C THR A 115 -6.53 -14.38 -20.22
N PRO A 116 -7.68 -13.70 -20.18
CA PRO A 116 -8.35 -13.35 -18.92
C PRO A 116 -8.57 -14.56 -17.99
N GLU A 117 -8.92 -15.73 -18.55
CA GLU A 117 -9.15 -16.97 -17.81
C GLU A 117 -7.86 -17.49 -17.16
N GLU A 118 -6.73 -17.40 -17.86
CA GLU A 118 -5.42 -17.77 -17.32
C GLU A 118 -4.98 -16.82 -16.21
N VAL A 119 -5.25 -15.52 -16.34
CA VAL A 119 -4.98 -14.51 -15.30
C VAL A 119 -5.79 -14.82 -14.03
N ILE A 120 -7.09 -15.09 -14.15
CA ILE A 120 -7.95 -15.48 -13.01
C ILE A 120 -7.40 -16.76 -12.36
N LYS A 121 -7.07 -17.77 -13.14
CA LYS A 121 -6.55 -19.06 -12.62
C LYS A 121 -5.25 -18.84 -11.83
N ASN A 122 -4.34 -18.02 -12.36
CA ASN A 122 -3.07 -17.72 -11.70
C ASN A 122 -3.28 -16.91 -10.41
N ALA A 123 -4.20 -15.94 -10.42
CA ALA A 123 -4.57 -15.18 -9.23
C ALA A 123 -5.12 -16.07 -8.11
N ILE A 124 -6.07 -16.95 -8.43
CA ILE A 124 -6.64 -17.93 -7.49
C ILE A 124 -5.55 -18.81 -6.89
N ASN A 125 -4.68 -19.38 -7.73
CA ASN A 125 -3.60 -20.26 -7.29
C ASN A 125 -2.61 -19.52 -6.38
N ALA A 126 -2.25 -18.29 -6.71
CA ALA A 126 -1.35 -17.47 -5.92
C ALA A 126 -1.93 -17.16 -4.53
N VAL A 127 -3.20 -16.75 -4.48
CA VAL A 127 -3.88 -16.47 -3.20
C VAL A 127 -3.98 -17.74 -2.34
N LYS A 128 -4.38 -18.87 -2.90
CA LYS A 128 -4.46 -20.14 -2.16
C LYS A 128 -3.09 -20.55 -1.61
N MET A 129 -2.06 -20.48 -2.45
CA MET A 129 -0.68 -20.80 -2.03
C MET A 129 -0.21 -19.86 -0.91
N ALA A 130 -0.47 -18.56 -1.01
CA ALA A 130 -0.13 -17.61 0.05
C ALA A 130 -0.88 -17.93 1.36
N ARG A 131 -2.16 -18.30 1.27
CA ARG A 131 -2.98 -18.73 2.41
C ARG A 131 -2.47 -19.98 3.13
N ASP A 132 -1.80 -20.88 2.41
CA ASP A 132 -1.18 -22.07 3.03
C ASP A 132 -0.03 -21.70 3.97
N HIS A 133 0.52 -20.48 3.86
CA HIS A 133 1.65 -19.99 4.66
C HIS A 133 1.32 -18.89 5.66
N VAL A 134 0.34 -18.02 5.35
CA VAL A 134 -0.06 -16.90 6.21
C VAL A 134 -1.58 -16.78 6.31
N GLU A 135 -2.06 -16.26 7.44
CA GLU A 135 -3.51 -16.03 7.62
C GLU A 135 -4.05 -14.80 6.89
N ASP A 136 -3.19 -13.85 6.56
CA ASP A 136 -3.56 -12.57 5.95
C ASP A 136 -2.92 -12.44 4.58
N VAL A 137 -3.75 -12.40 3.54
CA VAL A 137 -3.32 -12.28 2.14
C VAL A 137 -3.97 -11.05 1.52
N GLU A 138 -3.14 -10.18 0.98
CA GLU A 138 -3.57 -9.05 0.17
C GLU A 138 -3.39 -9.37 -1.31
N PHE A 139 -4.40 -9.04 -2.11
CA PHE A 139 -4.34 -9.20 -3.56
C PHE A 139 -4.54 -7.86 -4.26
N SER A 140 -3.64 -7.54 -5.21
CA SER A 140 -3.75 -6.38 -6.08
C SER A 140 -3.97 -6.79 -7.54
N PRO A 141 -5.10 -6.41 -8.17
CA PRO A 141 -5.21 -6.39 -9.62
C PRO A 141 -4.41 -5.21 -10.18
N GLU A 142 -3.15 -5.45 -10.55
CA GLU A 142 -2.26 -4.39 -11.06
C GLU A 142 -2.91 -3.67 -12.25
N ASP A 143 -2.84 -2.34 -12.26
CA ASP A 143 -3.44 -1.47 -13.28
C ASP A 143 -4.99 -1.52 -13.29
N ALA A 144 -5.59 -1.65 -12.11
CA ALA A 144 -7.04 -1.74 -11.93
C ALA A 144 -7.79 -0.54 -12.51
N GLY A 145 -7.22 0.67 -12.40
CA GLY A 145 -7.82 1.90 -12.93
C GLY A 145 -8.06 1.88 -14.45
N ARG A 146 -7.38 1.02 -15.21
CA ARG A 146 -7.53 0.83 -16.65
C ARG A 146 -8.06 -0.55 -17.04
N SER A 147 -8.47 -1.36 -16.08
CA SER A 147 -9.02 -2.69 -16.31
C SER A 147 -10.49 -2.63 -16.73
N ASP A 148 -10.95 -3.63 -17.49
CA ASP A 148 -12.39 -3.80 -17.72
C ASP A 148 -13.12 -4.03 -16.40
N PHE A 149 -14.20 -3.28 -16.17
CA PHE A 149 -14.92 -3.30 -14.90
C PHE A 149 -15.51 -4.67 -14.56
N ASN A 150 -16.10 -5.36 -15.54
CA ASN A 150 -16.72 -6.66 -15.28
C ASN A 150 -15.65 -7.73 -15.01
N PHE A 151 -14.54 -7.68 -15.73
CA PHE A 151 -13.39 -8.53 -15.48
C PHE A 151 -12.80 -8.29 -14.10
N LEU A 152 -12.65 -7.00 -13.71
CA LEU A 152 -12.15 -6.61 -12.40
C LEU A 152 -13.04 -7.16 -11.27
N CYS A 153 -14.37 -6.99 -11.35
CA CYS A 153 -15.29 -7.56 -10.37
C CYS A 153 -15.19 -9.08 -10.31
N LYS A 154 -15.09 -9.76 -11.47
CA LYS A 154 -14.99 -11.22 -11.55
C LYS A 154 -13.72 -11.75 -10.89
N ILE A 155 -12.56 -11.14 -11.16
CA ILE A 155 -11.31 -11.60 -10.54
C ILE A 155 -11.30 -11.34 -9.03
N ILE A 156 -11.82 -10.18 -8.58
CA ILE A 156 -11.94 -9.84 -7.16
C ILE A 156 -12.81 -10.86 -6.42
N GLU A 157 -14.00 -11.18 -6.93
CA GLU A 157 -14.86 -12.23 -6.36
C GLU A 157 -14.08 -13.54 -6.19
N LYS A 158 -13.38 -13.99 -7.23
CA LYS A 158 -12.68 -15.28 -7.22
C LYS A 158 -11.48 -15.32 -6.29
N VAL A 159 -10.76 -14.22 -6.10
CA VAL A 159 -9.63 -14.19 -5.15
C VAL A 159 -10.11 -14.05 -3.70
N ILE A 160 -11.24 -13.39 -3.44
CA ILE A 160 -11.89 -13.41 -2.12
C ILE A 160 -12.34 -14.85 -1.78
N ASP A 161 -13.01 -15.54 -2.71
CA ASP A 161 -13.37 -16.97 -2.55
C ASP A 161 -12.13 -17.85 -2.30
N ALA A 162 -10.97 -17.49 -2.85
CA ALA A 162 -9.71 -18.19 -2.64
C ALA A 162 -9.03 -17.89 -1.30
N GLY A 163 -9.51 -16.87 -0.56
CA GLY A 163 -9.06 -16.50 0.78
C GLY A 163 -8.28 -15.20 0.90
N ALA A 164 -8.32 -14.32 -0.11
CA ALA A 164 -7.78 -12.96 0.05
C ALA A 164 -8.62 -12.19 1.06
N SER A 165 -7.96 -11.66 2.10
CA SER A 165 -8.59 -10.89 3.19
C SER A 165 -8.59 -9.38 2.92
N THR A 166 -7.74 -8.93 1.98
CA THR A 166 -7.65 -7.54 1.55
C THR A 166 -7.54 -7.48 0.03
N ILE A 167 -8.33 -6.60 -0.57
CA ILE A 167 -8.28 -6.31 -2.01
C ILE A 167 -7.80 -4.88 -2.19
N ASN A 168 -6.62 -4.72 -2.75
CA ASN A 168 -6.04 -3.42 -3.00
C ASN A 168 -6.26 -3.01 -4.46
N ILE A 169 -6.86 -1.84 -4.67
CA ILE A 169 -7.17 -1.30 -6.01
C ILE A 169 -6.15 -0.21 -6.34
N PRO A 170 -5.17 -0.49 -7.24
CA PRO A 170 -4.15 0.50 -7.55
C PRO A 170 -4.53 1.43 -8.72
N ASP A 171 -4.28 2.72 -8.54
CA ASP A 171 -4.12 3.71 -9.60
C ASP A 171 -2.66 3.73 -10.06
N THR A 172 -2.27 2.67 -10.77
CA THR A 172 -0.87 2.35 -11.10
C THR A 172 -0.19 3.44 -11.93
N VAL A 173 -0.94 4.11 -12.80
CA VAL A 173 -0.38 5.18 -13.65
C VAL A 173 -0.68 6.59 -13.12
N GLY A 174 -1.37 6.71 -11.99
CA GLY A 174 -1.60 7.98 -11.30
C GLY A 174 -2.43 8.99 -12.09
N TYR A 175 -3.40 8.52 -12.92
CA TYR A 175 -4.13 9.39 -13.83
C TYR A 175 -5.64 9.54 -13.50
N ASN A 176 -6.12 8.80 -12.52
CA ASN A 176 -7.52 8.88 -12.11
C ASN A 176 -7.83 10.21 -11.41
N LEU A 177 -9.06 10.66 -11.57
CA LEU A 177 -9.59 11.82 -10.85
C LEU A 177 -10.30 11.36 -9.56
N PRO A 178 -10.30 12.17 -8.48
CA PRO A 178 -10.79 11.72 -7.18
C PRO A 178 -12.23 11.18 -7.20
N HIS A 179 -13.15 11.87 -7.87
CA HIS A 179 -14.53 11.43 -7.96
C HIS A 179 -14.70 10.13 -8.77
N GLN A 180 -13.92 9.96 -9.84
CA GLN A 180 -13.95 8.76 -10.67
C GLN A 180 -13.38 7.56 -9.92
N PHE A 181 -12.28 7.75 -9.20
CA PHE A 181 -11.62 6.67 -8.46
C PHE A 181 -12.46 6.26 -7.22
N GLY A 182 -13.02 7.23 -6.51
CA GLY A 182 -13.97 6.95 -5.42
C GLY A 182 -15.22 6.19 -5.91
N ASP A 183 -15.82 6.64 -7.01
CA ASP A 183 -16.96 5.94 -7.65
C ASP A 183 -16.60 4.51 -8.06
N LEU A 184 -15.41 4.29 -8.61
CA LEU A 184 -14.92 2.96 -8.96
C LEU A 184 -14.91 2.04 -7.73
N ILE A 185 -14.41 2.52 -6.58
CA ILE A 185 -14.38 1.73 -5.34
C ILE A 185 -15.79 1.36 -4.87
N SER A 186 -16.70 2.35 -4.79
CA SER A 186 -18.09 2.09 -4.40
C SER A 186 -18.74 1.06 -5.33
N ARG A 187 -18.60 1.24 -6.64
CA ARG A 187 -19.16 0.32 -7.64
C ARG A 187 -18.58 -1.10 -7.55
N ILE A 188 -17.30 -1.25 -7.27
CA ILE A 188 -16.69 -2.58 -7.06
C ILE A 188 -17.33 -3.23 -5.84
N ILE A 189 -17.42 -2.53 -4.71
CA ILE A 189 -18.03 -3.03 -3.48
C ILE A 189 -19.47 -3.46 -3.70
N ASP A 190 -20.24 -2.67 -4.45
CA ASP A 190 -21.66 -2.94 -4.74
C ASP A 190 -21.87 -4.12 -5.71
N ASN A 191 -20.93 -4.39 -6.61
CA ASN A 191 -21.07 -5.41 -7.66
C ASN A 191 -20.36 -6.73 -7.38
N VAL A 192 -19.47 -6.77 -6.39
CA VAL A 192 -18.79 -8.01 -5.98
C VAL A 192 -19.60 -8.69 -4.88
N PRO A 193 -20.19 -9.89 -5.13
CA PRO A 193 -21.16 -10.50 -4.22
C PRO A 193 -20.62 -10.79 -2.81
N ASN A 194 -19.32 -11.11 -2.70
CA ASN A 194 -18.61 -11.44 -1.46
C ASN A 194 -17.72 -10.29 -0.97
N SER A 195 -18.00 -9.04 -1.36
CA SER A 195 -17.20 -7.86 -0.98
C SER A 195 -17.10 -7.65 0.53
N ASN A 196 -18.11 -8.09 1.30
CA ASN A 196 -18.11 -7.98 2.77
C ASN A 196 -17.12 -8.92 3.46
N ASP A 197 -16.55 -9.89 2.75
CA ASP A 197 -15.59 -10.86 3.30
C ASP A 197 -14.14 -10.36 3.19
N ALA A 198 -13.92 -9.18 2.61
CA ALA A 198 -12.60 -8.58 2.46
C ALA A 198 -12.60 -7.08 2.79
N ILE A 199 -11.42 -6.58 3.16
CA ILE A 199 -11.16 -5.15 3.31
C ILE A 199 -10.75 -4.59 1.95
N PHE A 200 -11.36 -3.49 1.52
CA PHE A 200 -10.93 -2.77 0.32
C PHE A 200 -9.86 -1.75 0.67
N SER A 201 -8.76 -1.82 -0.07
CA SER A 201 -7.59 -0.98 0.01
C SER A 201 -7.40 -0.20 -1.28
N VAL A 202 -6.66 0.90 -1.23
CA VAL A 202 -6.26 1.66 -2.41
C VAL A 202 -4.78 2.01 -2.36
N HIS A 203 -4.17 2.03 -3.54
CA HIS A 203 -2.79 2.46 -3.77
C HIS A 203 -2.78 3.49 -4.91
N CYS A 204 -2.36 4.72 -4.63
CA CYS A 204 -2.44 5.79 -5.61
C CYS A 204 -1.07 6.41 -5.87
N HIS A 205 -0.64 6.41 -7.14
CA HIS A 205 0.52 7.15 -7.61
C HIS A 205 0.18 8.62 -7.86
N ASN A 206 1.20 9.49 -7.82
CA ASN A 206 1.03 10.93 -7.74
C ASN A 206 1.37 11.67 -9.04
N ASP A 207 1.28 11.00 -10.19
CA ASP A 207 1.70 11.55 -11.49
C ASP A 207 0.96 12.84 -11.86
N LEU A 208 -0.30 12.97 -11.48
CA LEU A 208 -1.08 14.21 -11.64
C LEU A 208 -1.17 15.06 -10.35
N GLY A 209 -0.46 14.70 -9.27
CA GLY A 209 -0.55 15.38 -7.99
C GLY A 209 -1.85 15.07 -7.22
N LEU A 210 -2.51 13.95 -7.50
CA LEU A 210 -3.84 13.62 -6.96
C LEU A 210 -3.85 12.39 -6.05
N ALA A 211 -2.72 11.77 -5.76
CA ALA A 211 -2.66 10.52 -5.01
C ALA A 211 -3.38 10.59 -3.65
N VAL A 212 -3.13 11.64 -2.88
CA VAL A 212 -3.80 11.86 -1.59
C VAL A 212 -5.30 12.07 -1.77
N SER A 213 -5.70 12.86 -2.75
CA SER A 213 -7.11 13.14 -3.03
C SER A 213 -7.87 11.90 -3.51
N ASN A 214 -7.24 11.08 -4.36
CA ASN A 214 -7.79 9.81 -4.83
C ASN A 214 -7.98 8.83 -3.66
N SER A 215 -6.97 8.70 -2.80
CA SER A 215 -7.03 7.83 -1.61
C SER A 215 -8.13 8.27 -0.63
N LEU A 216 -8.22 9.56 -0.34
CA LEU A 216 -9.26 10.10 0.57
C LEU A 216 -10.67 9.97 -0.02
N SER A 217 -10.83 10.19 -1.32
CA SER A 217 -12.11 9.94 -2.02
C SER A 217 -12.52 8.47 -1.92
N SER A 218 -11.57 7.55 -2.06
CA SER A 218 -11.81 6.11 -1.91
C SER A 218 -12.23 5.72 -0.50
N VAL A 219 -11.63 6.34 0.54
CA VAL A 219 -12.04 6.13 1.95
C VAL A 219 -13.48 6.56 2.17
N LEU A 220 -13.90 7.69 1.58
CA LEU A 220 -15.30 8.15 1.65
C LEU A 220 -16.27 7.21 0.91
N ASN A 221 -15.76 6.42 -0.04
CA ASN A 221 -16.52 5.48 -0.85
C ASN A 221 -16.34 4.00 -0.42
N GLY A 222 -15.87 3.74 0.80
CA GLY A 222 -15.89 2.41 1.40
C GLY A 222 -14.53 1.75 1.60
N ALA A 223 -13.42 2.28 1.07
CA ALA A 223 -12.09 1.75 1.37
C ALA A 223 -11.77 1.90 2.86
N ARG A 224 -11.11 0.90 3.43
CA ARG A 224 -10.70 0.88 4.84
C ARG A 224 -9.23 0.58 5.06
N GLN A 225 -8.46 0.53 3.97
CA GLN A 225 -7.00 0.57 3.99
C GLN A 225 -6.50 1.56 2.93
N VAL A 226 -5.42 2.26 3.24
CA VAL A 226 -4.69 3.12 2.28
C VAL A 226 -3.22 2.72 2.30
N GLU A 227 -2.70 2.32 1.14
CA GLU A 227 -1.27 2.21 0.91
C GLU A 227 -0.69 3.61 0.64
N CYS A 228 0.36 3.94 1.36
CA CYS A 228 0.99 5.26 1.31
C CYS A 228 2.45 5.16 1.70
N THR A 229 3.19 6.25 1.58
CA THR A 229 4.60 6.30 1.97
C THR A 229 4.89 7.56 2.79
N ILE A 230 5.91 7.50 3.62
CA ILE A 230 6.44 8.70 4.29
C ILE A 230 6.92 9.68 3.22
N ASN A 231 6.52 10.94 3.37
CA ASN A 231 6.82 12.06 2.45
C ASN A 231 6.28 11.88 1.02
N GLY A 232 5.45 10.87 0.77
CA GLY A 232 4.97 10.55 -0.57
C GLY A 232 6.05 9.96 -1.48
N LEU A 233 7.11 9.37 -0.92
CA LEU A 233 8.20 8.75 -1.68
C LEU A 233 7.66 7.60 -2.54
N GLY A 234 8.20 7.40 -3.75
CA GLY A 234 7.75 6.31 -4.64
C GLY A 234 8.20 6.51 -6.09
N GLU A 235 7.79 5.57 -6.93
CA GLU A 235 8.07 5.64 -8.37
C GLU A 235 7.59 6.94 -9.00
N ARG A 236 8.33 7.44 -9.98
CA ARG A 236 8.01 8.63 -10.80
C ARG A 236 7.76 9.88 -9.94
N ALA A 237 6.49 10.28 -9.75
CA ALA A 237 6.11 11.44 -8.94
C ALA A 237 5.77 11.07 -7.48
N GLY A 238 5.92 9.80 -7.11
CA GLY A 238 5.69 9.29 -5.76
C GLY A 238 4.30 8.70 -5.53
N ASN A 239 4.02 8.43 -4.28
CA ASN A 239 2.78 7.85 -3.75
C ASN A 239 1.95 8.86 -2.97
N ALA A 240 0.79 8.44 -2.49
CA ALA A 240 0.07 9.19 -1.47
C ALA A 240 0.95 9.35 -0.21
N ALA A 241 1.06 10.57 0.30
CA ALA A 241 1.85 10.85 1.49
C ALA A 241 1.10 10.44 2.76
N LEU A 242 1.69 9.57 3.58
CA LEU A 242 1.12 9.04 4.82
C LEU A 242 0.66 10.17 5.75
N GLU A 243 1.54 11.15 5.97
CA GLU A 243 1.27 12.28 6.86
C GLU A 243 0.07 13.11 6.41
N GLU A 244 -0.14 13.25 5.10
CA GLU A 244 -1.25 14.02 4.54
C GLU A 244 -2.58 13.26 4.67
N ILE A 245 -2.58 11.95 4.41
CA ILE A 245 -3.75 11.07 4.64
C ILE A 245 -4.16 11.11 6.11
N VAL A 246 -3.22 10.81 7.01
CA VAL A 246 -3.48 10.69 8.45
C VAL A 246 -3.98 12.01 9.03
N MET A 247 -3.31 13.12 8.71
CA MET A 247 -3.69 14.42 9.26
C MET A 247 -5.00 14.92 8.69
N THR A 248 -5.34 14.60 7.44
CA THR A 248 -6.66 14.91 6.88
C THR A 248 -7.77 14.18 7.63
N VAL A 249 -7.65 12.87 7.82
CA VAL A 249 -8.64 12.07 8.57
C VAL A 249 -8.77 12.55 10.02
N LYS A 250 -7.64 12.85 10.69
CA LYS A 250 -7.63 13.36 12.07
C LYS A 250 -8.23 14.74 12.22
N THR A 251 -8.06 15.62 11.23
CA THR A 251 -8.53 17.01 11.25
C THR A 251 -10.00 17.12 10.83
N ARG A 252 -10.39 16.36 9.79
CA ARG A 252 -11.75 16.43 9.23
C ARG A 252 -12.63 15.29 9.75
N ARG A 253 -12.71 15.18 11.07
CA ARG A 253 -13.58 14.21 11.77
C ARG A 253 -15.07 14.44 11.55
N ASP A 254 -15.43 15.61 11.03
CA ASP A 254 -16.76 15.97 10.57
C ASP A 254 -17.17 15.26 9.27
N ILE A 255 -16.18 14.88 8.45
CA ILE A 255 -16.37 14.24 7.15
C ILE A 255 -16.08 12.72 7.24
N PHE A 256 -14.97 12.33 7.90
CA PHE A 256 -14.54 10.94 7.98
C PHE A 256 -15.14 10.21 9.18
N SER A 257 -15.85 9.11 8.93
CA SER A 257 -16.41 8.23 9.97
C SER A 257 -15.36 7.30 10.60
N CYS A 258 -14.18 7.16 9.97
CA CYS A 258 -13.07 6.33 10.42
C CYS A 258 -11.99 7.16 11.15
N ASP A 259 -11.07 6.45 11.81
CA ASP A 259 -9.87 7.04 12.45
C ASP A 259 -8.70 6.07 12.31
N THR A 260 -7.47 6.56 12.52
CA THR A 260 -6.24 5.77 12.47
C THR A 260 -5.62 5.65 13.87
N ARG A 261 -4.80 4.61 14.09
CA ARG A 261 -4.01 4.48 15.32
C ARG A 261 -2.68 5.22 15.29
N ILE A 262 -2.38 5.94 14.22
CA ILE A 262 -1.10 6.64 14.03
C ILE A 262 -0.84 7.64 15.17
N ASN A 263 0.35 7.55 15.74
CA ASN A 263 0.87 8.52 16.69
C ASN A 263 1.40 9.76 15.96
N THR A 264 0.52 10.74 15.74
CA THR A 264 0.83 11.94 14.95
C THR A 264 2.01 12.75 15.50
N LYS A 265 2.35 12.63 16.79
CA LYS A 265 3.51 13.31 17.39
C LYS A 265 4.85 12.81 16.86
N LYS A 266 4.89 11.62 16.27
CA LYS A 266 6.11 11.01 15.71
C LYS A 266 6.26 11.23 14.20
N ILE A 267 5.27 11.79 13.51
CA ILE A 267 5.29 12.02 12.06
C ILE A 267 6.55 12.80 11.62
N MET A 268 6.83 13.93 12.27
CA MET A 268 7.99 14.75 11.91
C MET A 268 9.33 14.02 12.07
N ASN A 269 9.47 13.20 13.11
CA ASN A 269 10.70 12.44 13.35
C ASN A 269 10.88 11.36 12.28
N CYS A 270 9.80 10.65 11.92
CA CYS A 270 9.81 9.65 10.86
C CYS A 270 10.12 10.29 9.49
N SER A 271 9.46 11.41 9.17
CA SER A 271 9.69 12.16 7.93
C SER A 271 11.16 12.59 7.77
N ARG A 272 11.77 13.13 8.84
CA ARG A 272 13.17 13.55 8.84
C ARG A 272 14.12 12.37 8.69
N LEU A 273 13.84 11.25 9.37
CA LEU A 273 14.65 10.04 9.27
C LEU A 273 14.67 9.51 7.84
N VAL A 274 13.49 9.34 7.22
CA VAL A 274 13.37 8.87 5.83
C VAL A 274 14.09 9.83 4.88
N SER A 275 13.88 11.14 5.03
CA SER A 275 14.56 12.15 4.20
C SER A 275 16.09 12.10 4.34
N SER A 276 16.60 11.89 5.57
CA SER A 276 18.03 11.80 5.84
C SER A 276 18.67 10.55 5.24
N ILE A 277 18.00 9.40 5.38
CA ILE A 277 18.49 8.11 4.88
C ILE A 277 18.44 8.07 3.35
N THR A 278 17.31 8.42 2.76
CA THR A 278 17.13 8.34 1.31
C THR A 278 17.81 9.47 0.52
N GLY A 279 18.20 10.55 1.19
CA GLY A 279 18.75 11.73 0.53
C GLY A 279 17.69 12.59 -0.21
N PHE A 280 16.40 12.25 -0.11
CA PHE A 280 15.30 13.01 -0.70
C PHE A 280 14.85 14.13 0.25
N PRO A 281 15.18 15.41 -0.03
CA PRO A 281 14.80 16.50 0.87
C PRO A 281 13.31 16.78 0.79
N VAL A 282 12.69 16.98 1.95
CA VAL A 282 11.31 17.46 2.01
C VAL A 282 11.24 18.93 1.55
N GLN A 283 10.38 19.21 0.59
CA GLN A 283 10.18 20.57 0.11
C GLN A 283 9.74 21.49 1.25
N PRO A 284 10.27 22.74 1.33
CA PRO A 284 9.94 23.66 2.43
C PRO A 284 8.44 23.92 2.61
N ASN A 285 7.69 23.92 1.53
CA ASN A 285 6.24 24.16 1.49
C ASN A 285 5.40 22.88 1.43
N LYS A 286 6.01 21.68 1.62
CA LYS A 286 5.23 20.44 1.66
C LYS A 286 4.22 20.48 2.80
N ALA A 287 3.02 20.03 2.53
CA ALA A 287 1.98 19.93 3.54
C ALA A 287 2.44 19.08 4.74
N ILE A 288 2.03 19.43 5.92
CA ILE A 288 2.24 18.77 7.22
C ILE A 288 3.71 18.78 7.69
N VAL A 289 4.67 18.33 6.86
CA VAL A 289 6.08 18.08 7.27
C VAL A 289 7.07 19.10 6.74
N GLY A 290 6.67 19.97 5.82
CA GLY A 290 7.53 21.05 5.33
C GLY A 290 7.84 22.08 6.42
N LYS A 291 9.05 22.65 6.41
CA LYS A 291 9.47 23.63 7.44
C LYS A 291 8.55 24.85 7.51
N ASN A 292 7.93 25.27 6.39
CA ASN A 292 7.04 26.42 6.34
C ASN A 292 5.69 26.16 7.05
N ALA A 293 5.32 24.89 7.26
CA ALA A 293 4.12 24.56 8.04
C ALA A 293 4.20 25.01 9.50
N PHE A 294 5.41 25.27 10.00
CA PHE A 294 5.72 25.70 11.38
C PHE A 294 6.33 27.10 11.44
N ALA A 295 6.39 27.81 10.32
CA ALA A 295 6.96 29.15 10.24
C ALA A 295 5.87 30.16 9.82
N HIS A 296 5.94 31.34 10.43
CA HIS A 296 5.08 32.45 10.05
C HIS A 296 5.96 33.68 9.79
N GLU A 297 5.82 34.28 8.63
CA GLU A 297 6.45 35.55 8.32
C GLU A 297 5.41 36.65 8.59
N SER A 298 5.63 37.44 9.63
CA SER A 298 4.74 38.53 10.00
C SER A 298 4.84 39.66 8.99
N GLY A 299 3.73 40.10 8.43
CA GLY A 299 3.83 41.24 7.56
C GLY A 299 2.63 41.55 6.68
N ILE A 300 1.42 41.24 7.09
CA ILE A 300 0.20 41.85 6.52
C ILE A 300 -0.72 42.24 7.66
#